data_f73bcf33c39a0dfe9cf2145d5f011e2d
#
_entry.id   f73bcf33c39a0dfe9cf2145d5f011e2d
#
_cell.length_a   1.000
_cell.length_b   1.000
_cell.length_c   1.000
_cell.angle_alpha   90.00
_cell.angle_beta   90.00
_cell.angle_gamma   90.00
#
_symmetry.space_group_name_H-M   'P 1'
#
loop_
_entity.id
_entity.type
_entity.pdbx_description
1 polymer ?
#
loop_
_entity_poly.entity_id
_entity_poly.type
_entity_poly.pdbx_seq_one_letter_code
_entity_poly.pdbx_strand_id
1 'polypeptide(L)'
;MESKECLAASGDPMGAAIYDYYKNGRSGVLRVCSSQFEDDEIPVADLFRKYEDMPVLERTALELSEGHILDVGAGSGCHSLALMSMGKKVTAIDISPLAVSVMKERGINALNVNLYDESFDERFDTVLMLMNGTGIIGTLENMPVFFGRIRQLLKPGGVLLVDSSDLRYLYEEEDGSLDTLFLGAEKLV
;
A
#
# COMPACT_ATOMS: atom_id res chain seq x y z
N MET A 1 -6.50 -14.51 -12.00
CA MET A 1 -6.05 -13.20 -12.51
C MET A 1 -7.05 -12.20 -11.97
N GLU A 2 -6.65 -11.46 -10.93
CA GLU A 2 -7.51 -10.44 -10.35
C GLU A 2 -7.87 -9.39 -11.40
N SER A 3 -9.05 -8.78 -11.23
CA SER A 3 -9.57 -7.74 -12.11
C SER A 3 -8.54 -6.61 -12.28
N LYS A 4 -8.23 -6.25 -13.54
CA LYS A 4 -7.41 -5.05 -13.84
C LYS A 4 -8.19 -3.73 -13.63
N GLU A 5 -9.42 -3.81 -13.17
CA GLU A 5 -10.31 -2.69 -12.98
C GLU A 5 -10.14 -2.04 -11.60
N CYS A 6 -10.43 -0.75 -11.52
CA CYS A 6 -10.55 -0.04 -10.25
C CYS A 6 -11.85 -0.41 -9.54
N LEU A 7 -11.91 -0.14 -8.23
CA LEU A 7 -13.09 -0.43 -7.43
C LEU A 7 -14.28 0.46 -7.84
N ALA A 8 -15.49 -0.08 -7.71
CA ALA A 8 -16.68 0.76 -7.68
C ALA A 8 -16.80 1.39 -6.28
N ALA A 9 -17.27 2.63 -6.17
CA ALA A 9 -17.39 3.31 -4.88
C ALA A 9 -18.29 2.54 -3.87
N SER A 10 -19.24 1.75 -4.35
CA SER A 10 -20.09 0.89 -3.51
C SER A 10 -19.38 -0.35 -2.96
N GLY A 11 -18.23 -0.71 -3.52
CA GLY A 11 -17.40 -1.84 -3.10
C GLY A 11 -16.03 -1.41 -2.56
N ASP A 12 -15.94 -0.21 -2.00
CA ASP A 12 -14.71 0.45 -1.56
C ASP A 12 -14.77 0.81 -0.07
N PRO A 13 -14.74 -0.17 0.84
CA PRO A 13 -14.86 0.10 2.28
C PRO A 13 -13.68 0.92 2.83
N MET A 14 -12.45 0.68 2.34
CA MET A 14 -11.26 1.44 2.73
C MET A 14 -11.39 2.90 2.28
N GLY A 15 -11.74 3.13 1.03
CA GLY A 15 -11.93 4.49 0.51
C GLY A 15 -13.09 5.21 1.18
N ALA A 16 -14.18 4.51 1.51
CA ALA A 16 -15.29 5.11 2.27
C ALA A 16 -14.83 5.56 3.67
N ALA A 17 -14.07 4.75 4.38
CA ALA A 17 -13.52 5.10 5.68
C ALA A 17 -12.55 6.30 5.60
N ILE A 18 -11.67 6.32 4.59
CA ILE A 18 -10.76 7.44 4.32
C ILE A 18 -11.57 8.72 4.04
N TYR A 19 -12.59 8.63 3.19
CA TYR A 19 -13.41 9.78 2.83
C TYR A 19 -14.17 10.34 4.04
N ASP A 20 -14.83 9.46 4.83
CA ASP A 20 -15.55 9.87 6.02
C ASP A 20 -14.64 10.52 7.06
N TYR A 21 -13.46 9.94 7.28
CA TYR A 21 -12.48 10.52 8.20
C TYR A 21 -12.03 11.90 7.73
N TYR A 22 -11.71 12.04 6.46
CA TYR A 22 -11.29 13.33 5.89
C TYR A 22 -12.36 14.41 5.99
N LYS A 23 -13.62 14.07 5.72
CA LYS A 23 -14.73 15.05 5.72
C LYS A 23 -15.22 15.37 7.12
N ASN A 24 -15.26 14.40 8.02
CA ASN A 24 -15.96 14.50 9.30
C ASN A 24 -15.05 14.38 10.53
N GLY A 25 -13.74 14.12 10.36
CA GLY A 25 -12.78 13.88 11.44
C GLY A 25 -13.01 12.56 12.18
N ARG A 26 -13.87 11.70 11.66
CA ARG A 26 -14.20 10.37 12.18
C ARG A 26 -14.66 9.46 11.06
N SER A 27 -14.45 8.16 11.21
CA SER A 27 -14.99 7.13 10.33
C SER A 27 -15.74 6.09 11.14
N GLY A 28 -16.45 5.19 10.44
CA GLY A 28 -16.85 3.92 11.02
C GLY A 28 -15.64 3.04 11.33
N VAL A 29 -15.88 1.92 12.00
CA VAL A 29 -14.83 0.92 12.29
C VAL A 29 -14.49 0.21 10.99
N LEU A 30 -13.21 0.20 10.62
CA LEU A 30 -12.69 -0.57 9.51
C LEU A 30 -12.11 -1.87 10.04
N ARG A 31 -12.76 -2.99 9.74
CA ARG A 31 -12.35 -4.32 10.18
C ARG A 31 -11.65 -5.09 9.07
N VAL A 32 -10.61 -5.80 9.46
CA VAL A 32 -9.95 -6.82 8.65
C VAL A 32 -10.42 -8.18 9.15
N CYS A 33 -11.20 -8.86 8.34
CA CYS A 33 -11.69 -10.20 8.70
C CYS A 33 -10.81 -11.26 8.05
N SER A 34 -10.43 -12.26 8.83
CA SER A 34 -9.65 -13.41 8.38
C SER A 34 -10.42 -14.70 8.66
N SER A 35 -10.27 -15.69 7.79
CA SER A 35 -10.78 -17.05 8.04
C SER A 35 -9.84 -17.86 8.95
N GLN A 36 -8.64 -17.37 9.25
CA GLN A 36 -7.59 -18.09 9.97
C GLN A 36 -7.16 -17.41 11.26
N PHE A 37 -7.37 -16.10 11.38
CA PHE A 37 -6.95 -15.29 12.52
C PHE A 37 -8.13 -14.48 13.07
N GLU A 38 -7.97 -13.98 14.27
CA GLU A 38 -8.95 -13.07 14.87
C GLU A 38 -9.12 -11.80 14.01
N ASP A 39 -10.34 -11.26 14.01
CA ASP A 39 -10.62 -10.01 13.33
C ASP A 39 -9.80 -8.88 13.97
N ASP A 40 -9.25 -8.00 13.13
CA ASP A 40 -8.48 -6.84 13.54
C ASP A 40 -9.17 -5.54 13.09
N GLU A 41 -8.83 -4.43 13.71
CA GLU A 41 -9.36 -3.11 13.38
C GLU A 41 -8.24 -2.17 12.94
N ILE A 42 -8.43 -1.51 11.79
CA ILE A 42 -7.50 -0.49 11.32
C ILE A 42 -7.96 0.87 11.82
N PRO A 43 -7.15 1.55 12.66
CA PRO A 43 -7.40 2.94 13.02
C PRO A 43 -7.21 3.84 11.81
N VAL A 44 -8.32 4.33 11.24
CA VAL A 44 -8.26 5.14 10.00
C VAL A 44 -7.43 6.42 10.18
N ALA A 45 -7.31 6.92 11.41
CA ALA A 45 -6.42 8.04 11.74
C ALA A 45 -4.96 7.79 11.34
N ASP A 46 -4.49 6.54 11.44
CA ASP A 46 -3.11 6.15 11.10
C ASP A 46 -2.81 6.33 9.62
N LEU A 47 -3.84 6.25 8.77
CA LEU A 47 -3.71 6.53 7.35
C LEU A 47 -3.48 8.03 7.04
N PHE A 48 -3.70 8.92 8.02
CA PHE A 48 -3.55 10.37 7.90
C PHE A 48 -2.35 10.92 8.69
N ARG A 49 -1.51 10.04 9.26
CA ARG A 49 -0.35 10.43 10.06
C ARG A 49 0.59 11.34 9.29
N LYS A 50 1.27 12.21 10.01
CA LYS A 50 2.32 13.08 9.47
C LYS A 50 3.66 12.35 9.48
N TYR A 51 4.64 12.93 8.77
CA TYR A 51 5.99 12.36 8.68
C TYR A 51 6.61 12.04 10.04
N GLU A 52 6.48 12.95 11.01
CA GLU A 52 7.01 12.79 12.36
C GLU A 52 6.42 11.59 13.13
N ASP A 53 5.17 11.21 12.81
CA ASP A 53 4.43 10.12 13.44
C ASP A 53 4.61 8.78 12.69
N MET A 54 5.32 8.78 11.56
CA MET A 54 5.56 7.56 10.77
C MET A 54 6.62 6.68 11.42
N PRO A 55 6.48 5.34 11.35
CA PRO A 55 7.54 4.41 11.74
C PRO A 55 8.87 4.69 11.04
N VAL A 56 9.96 4.30 11.68
CA VAL A 56 11.33 4.51 11.13
C VAL A 56 11.48 3.93 9.74
N LEU A 57 10.91 2.73 9.50
CA LEU A 57 10.96 2.07 8.19
C LEU A 57 10.37 2.96 7.09
N GLU A 58 9.17 3.51 7.32
CA GLU A 58 8.51 4.38 6.34
C GLU A 58 9.33 5.65 6.11
N ARG A 59 9.77 6.33 7.18
CA ARG A 59 10.60 7.54 7.06
C ARG A 59 11.86 7.27 6.25
N THR A 60 12.54 6.13 6.52
CA THR A 60 13.73 5.73 5.75
C THR A 60 13.42 5.54 4.28
N ALA A 61 12.30 4.88 3.93
CA ALA A 61 11.88 4.72 2.54
C ALA A 61 11.59 6.06 1.86
N LEU A 62 10.94 7.01 2.57
CA LEU A 62 10.69 8.34 2.04
C LEU A 62 11.99 9.13 1.81
N GLU A 63 12.96 9.02 2.72
CA GLU A 63 14.29 9.66 2.58
C GLU A 63 15.07 9.09 1.38
N LEU A 64 15.03 7.76 1.19
CA LEU A 64 15.68 7.06 0.08
C LEU A 64 15.00 7.28 -1.28
N SER A 65 13.75 7.73 -1.30
CA SER A 65 13.04 7.99 -2.54
C SER A 65 13.66 9.17 -3.29
N GLU A 66 13.91 9.03 -4.59
CA GLU A 66 14.54 10.07 -5.41
C GLU A 66 13.78 10.31 -6.72
N GLY A 67 13.99 11.50 -7.31
CA GLY A 67 13.48 11.87 -8.62
C GLY A 67 11.96 12.00 -8.68
N HIS A 68 11.34 11.47 -9.72
CA HIS A 68 9.89 11.37 -9.86
C HIS A 68 9.41 10.05 -9.23
N ILE A 69 8.60 10.13 -8.22
CA ILE A 69 8.17 9.01 -7.37
C ILE A 69 6.74 8.60 -7.75
N LEU A 70 6.52 7.29 -7.94
CA LEU A 70 5.19 6.69 -8.01
C LEU A 70 4.85 6.10 -6.64
N ASP A 71 3.83 6.63 -5.98
CA ASP A 71 3.28 6.11 -4.73
C ASP A 71 2.09 5.20 -5.07
N VAL A 72 2.24 3.88 -4.86
CA VAL A 72 1.28 2.85 -5.29
C VAL A 72 0.44 2.37 -4.13
N GLY A 73 -0.88 2.38 -4.29
CA GLY A 73 -1.82 2.07 -3.21
C GLY A 73 -1.79 3.18 -2.15
N ALA A 74 -1.72 4.44 -2.60
CA ALA A 74 -1.40 5.59 -1.76
C ALA A 74 -2.45 5.91 -0.67
N GLY A 75 -3.64 5.32 -0.72
CA GLY A 75 -4.69 5.47 0.28
C GLY A 75 -5.10 6.92 0.51
N SER A 76 -4.88 7.43 1.72
CA SER A 76 -5.14 8.85 2.02
C SER A 76 -4.09 9.82 1.43
N GLY A 77 -2.93 9.30 0.98
CA GLY A 77 -1.80 10.07 0.47
C GLY A 77 -0.87 10.63 1.56
N CYS A 78 -0.79 10.01 2.73
CA CYS A 78 0.08 10.51 3.81
C CYS A 78 1.56 10.51 3.40
N HIS A 79 2.05 9.44 2.74
CA HIS A 79 3.41 9.36 2.22
C HIS A 79 3.65 10.36 1.08
N SER A 80 2.70 10.47 0.14
CA SER A 80 2.73 11.46 -0.93
C SER A 80 2.89 12.89 -0.41
N LEU A 81 2.13 13.28 0.62
CA LEU A 81 2.23 14.61 1.23
C LEU A 81 3.58 14.82 1.92
N ALA A 82 4.08 13.81 2.63
CA ALA A 82 5.39 13.87 3.26
C ALA A 82 6.49 14.08 2.20
N LEU A 83 6.48 13.31 1.10
CA LEU A 83 7.41 13.47 -0.01
C LEU A 83 7.30 14.86 -0.67
N MET A 84 6.09 15.36 -0.89
CA MET A 84 5.85 16.70 -1.44
C MET A 84 6.40 17.80 -0.50
N SER A 85 6.27 17.63 0.82
CA SER A 85 6.84 18.56 1.80
C SER A 85 8.37 18.58 1.79
N MET A 86 9.00 17.48 1.37
CA MET A 86 10.45 17.37 1.12
C MET A 86 10.85 17.94 -0.25
N GLY A 87 9.92 18.52 -1.02
CA GLY A 87 10.18 19.07 -2.35
C GLY A 87 10.28 18.02 -3.46
N LYS A 88 9.84 16.78 -3.21
CA LYS A 88 9.91 15.68 -4.20
C LYS A 88 8.71 15.70 -5.12
N LYS A 89 8.90 15.26 -6.38
CA LYS A 89 7.82 15.12 -7.36
C LYS A 89 7.13 13.78 -7.18
N VAL A 90 5.82 13.77 -6.96
CA VAL A 90 5.04 12.56 -6.70
C VAL A 90 3.85 12.45 -7.66
N THR A 91 3.62 11.23 -8.15
CA THR A 91 2.35 10.78 -8.73
C THR A 91 1.84 9.64 -7.85
N ALA A 92 0.63 9.75 -7.36
CA ALA A 92 -0.01 8.71 -6.55
C ALA A 92 -1.03 7.93 -7.38
N ILE A 93 -1.09 6.61 -7.21
CA ILE A 93 -2.14 5.78 -7.79
C ILE A 93 -2.85 4.95 -6.73
N ASP A 94 -4.14 4.79 -6.91
CA ASP A 94 -4.96 3.91 -6.07
C ASP A 94 -6.15 3.38 -6.89
N ILE A 95 -6.59 2.15 -6.59
CA ILE A 95 -7.78 1.55 -7.19
C ILE A 95 -9.07 2.09 -6.60
N SER A 96 -8.99 2.73 -5.41
CA SER A 96 -10.11 3.34 -4.69
C SER A 96 -10.43 4.72 -5.27
N PRO A 97 -11.60 4.93 -5.89
CA PRO A 97 -12.00 6.25 -6.38
C PRO A 97 -12.22 7.24 -5.25
N LEU A 98 -12.65 6.78 -4.06
CA LEU A 98 -12.88 7.64 -2.90
C LEU A 98 -11.56 8.11 -2.29
N ALA A 99 -10.55 7.23 -2.15
CA ALA A 99 -9.22 7.60 -1.72
C ALA A 99 -8.57 8.61 -2.68
N VAL A 100 -8.69 8.37 -4.00
CA VAL A 100 -8.20 9.30 -5.03
C VAL A 100 -8.87 10.67 -4.94
N SER A 101 -10.18 10.71 -4.65
CA SER A 101 -10.90 11.97 -4.43
C SER A 101 -10.31 12.75 -3.26
N VAL A 102 -10.06 12.07 -2.13
CA VAL A 102 -9.42 12.68 -0.96
C VAL A 102 -8.02 13.18 -1.28
N MET A 103 -7.19 12.38 -1.94
CA MET A 103 -5.84 12.79 -2.34
C MET A 103 -5.85 14.04 -3.21
N LYS A 104 -6.76 14.13 -4.19
CA LYS A 104 -6.91 15.33 -5.04
C LYS A 104 -7.30 16.56 -4.24
N GLU A 105 -8.23 16.45 -3.30
CA GLU A 105 -8.60 17.54 -2.42
C GLU A 105 -7.45 17.99 -1.49
N ARG A 106 -6.54 17.07 -1.16
CA ARG A 106 -5.29 17.36 -0.42
C ARG A 106 -4.17 17.91 -1.30
N GLY A 107 -4.43 18.15 -2.61
CA GLY A 107 -3.48 18.75 -3.55
C GLY A 107 -2.46 17.77 -4.15
N ILE A 108 -2.69 16.48 -4.03
CA ILE A 108 -1.82 15.42 -4.58
C ILE A 108 -2.18 15.16 -6.04
N ASN A 109 -1.18 14.99 -6.92
CA ASN A 109 -1.38 14.47 -8.27
C ASN A 109 -1.72 12.97 -8.17
N ALA A 110 -3.01 12.67 -8.06
CA ALA A 110 -3.52 11.32 -7.83
C ALA A 110 -4.37 10.83 -9.01
N LEU A 111 -4.19 9.55 -9.39
CA LEU A 111 -4.90 8.90 -10.48
C LEU A 111 -5.63 7.66 -9.96
N ASN A 112 -6.86 7.44 -10.40
CA ASN A 112 -7.59 6.22 -10.12
C ASN A 112 -7.19 5.18 -11.17
N VAL A 113 -6.13 4.43 -10.87
CA VAL A 113 -5.47 3.50 -11.80
C VAL A 113 -5.07 2.25 -11.03
N ASN A 114 -5.30 1.10 -11.64
CA ASN A 114 -4.74 -0.16 -11.18
C ASN A 114 -3.29 -0.28 -11.64
N LEU A 115 -2.39 -0.72 -10.75
CA LEU A 115 -0.97 -0.93 -11.07
C LEU A 115 -0.77 -1.76 -12.35
N TYR A 116 -1.64 -2.73 -12.60
CA TYR A 116 -1.56 -3.65 -13.75
C TYR A 116 -2.24 -3.13 -15.02
N ASP A 117 -2.77 -1.91 -15.01
CA ASP A 117 -3.30 -1.28 -16.23
C ASP A 117 -2.14 -0.90 -17.17
N GLU A 118 -2.06 -1.57 -18.31
CA GLU A 118 -1.00 -1.37 -19.29
C GLU A 118 -1.09 -0.01 -20.01
N SER A 119 -2.24 0.66 -19.97
CA SER A 119 -2.39 2.00 -20.53
C SER A 119 -1.70 3.07 -19.68
N PHE A 120 -1.39 2.77 -18.42
CA PHE A 120 -0.57 3.61 -17.56
C PHE A 120 0.90 3.27 -17.78
N ASP A 121 1.58 4.05 -18.63
CA ASP A 121 2.94 3.78 -19.14
C ASP A 121 3.99 4.82 -18.72
N GLU A 122 3.65 5.77 -17.86
CA GLU A 122 4.60 6.75 -17.31
C GLU A 122 5.72 6.06 -16.53
N ARG A 123 6.94 6.64 -16.60
CA ARG A 123 8.13 6.06 -15.95
C ARG A 123 8.66 6.92 -14.83
N PHE A 124 9.12 6.26 -13.78
CA PHE A 124 9.49 6.85 -12.50
C PHE A 124 10.93 6.51 -12.10
N ASP A 125 11.54 7.36 -11.31
CA ASP A 125 12.85 7.12 -10.73
C ASP A 125 12.73 6.22 -9.49
N THR A 126 11.62 6.36 -8.75
CA THR A 126 11.29 5.51 -7.60
C THR A 126 9.84 5.02 -7.71
N VAL A 127 9.61 3.73 -7.46
CA VAL A 127 8.29 3.16 -7.17
C VAL A 127 8.26 2.87 -5.67
N LEU A 128 7.30 3.46 -4.95
CA LEU A 128 7.14 3.35 -3.51
C LEU A 128 5.86 2.58 -3.21
N MET A 129 5.95 1.56 -2.34
CA MET A 129 4.83 0.72 -1.92
C MET A 129 5.00 0.40 -0.44
N LEU A 130 4.32 1.14 0.42
CA LEU A 130 4.43 1.04 1.88
C LEU A 130 3.12 0.61 2.53
N MET A 131 3.20 0.27 3.82
CA MET A 131 2.11 -0.29 4.63
C MET A 131 1.67 -1.66 4.10
N ASN A 132 2.62 -2.60 4.09
CA ASN A 132 2.45 -3.93 3.55
C ASN A 132 2.23 -3.93 2.02
N GLY A 133 3.04 -3.14 1.32
CA GLY A 133 2.95 -2.94 -0.13
C GLY A 133 3.04 -4.23 -0.94
N THR A 134 3.72 -5.26 -0.42
CA THR A 134 3.74 -6.60 -1.05
C THR A 134 2.36 -7.27 -1.13
N GLY A 135 1.38 -6.84 -0.32
CA GLY A 135 0.00 -7.35 -0.37
C GLY A 135 -0.66 -7.18 -1.75
N ILE A 136 -0.24 -6.19 -2.54
CA ILE A 136 -0.74 -5.96 -3.91
C ILE A 136 -0.35 -7.12 -4.87
N ILE A 137 0.68 -7.89 -4.55
CA ILE A 137 1.10 -9.06 -5.36
C ILE A 137 0.04 -10.17 -5.29
N GLY A 138 -0.64 -10.30 -4.15
CA GLY A 138 -1.65 -11.31 -3.87
C GLY A 138 -1.03 -12.66 -3.55
N THR A 139 -0.48 -13.38 -4.52
CA THR A 139 0.14 -14.71 -4.33
C THR A 139 1.56 -14.77 -4.88
N LEU A 140 2.35 -15.75 -4.43
CA LEU A 140 3.73 -15.94 -4.89
C LEU A 140 3.82 -16.20 -6.41
N GLU A 141 2.83 -16.86 -6.98
CA GLU A 141 2.74 -17.13 -8.42
C GLU A 141 2.64 -15.84 -9.26
N ASN A 142 2.13 -14.76 -8.66
CA ASN A 142 2.01 -13.46 -9.32
C ASN A 142 3.31 -12.64 -9.30
N MET A 143 4.30 -13.02 -8.50
CA MET A 143 5.56 -12.25 -8.39
C MET A 143 6.23 -11.95 -9.73
N PRO A 144 6.35 -12.89 -10.69
CA PRO A 144 6.94 -12.59 -11.99
C PRO A 144 6.18 -11.50 -12.77
N VAL A 145 4.84 -11.52 -12.71
CA VAL A 145 3.98 -10.53 -13.36
C VAL A 145 4.16 -9.17 -12.68
N PHE A 146 4.15 -9.14 -11.36
CA PHE A 146 4.39 -7.94 -10.57
C PHE A 146 5.74 -7.29 -10.90
N PHE A 147 6.85 -8.03 -10.78
CA PHE A 147 8.16 -7.48 -11.08
C PHE A 147 8.33 -7.09 -12.55
N GLY A 148 7.69 -7.83 -13.47
CA GLY A 148 7.62 -7.45 -14.87
C GLY A 148 6.97 -6.08 -15.05
N ARG A 149 5.84 -5.83 -14.34
CA ARG A 149 5.14 -4.56 -14.38
C ARG A 149 5.95 -3.42 -13.74
N ILE A 150 6.52 -3.63 -12.56
CA ILE A 150 7.38 -2.66 -11.89
C ILE A 150 8.54 -2.24 -12.80
N ARG A 151 9.17 -3.21 -13.48
CA ARG A 151 10.27 -2.93 -14.42
C ARG A 151 9.84 -2.05 -15.60
N GLN A 152 8.60 -2.15 -16.06
CA GLN A 152 8.07 -1.28 -17.11
C GLN A 152 7.88 0.16 -16.61
N LEU A 153 7.49 0.35 -15.34
CA LEU A 153 7.26 1.65 -14.74
C LEU A 153 8.53 2.33 -14.24
N LEU A 154 9.63 1.60 -14.08
CA LEU A 154 10.91 2.17 -13.68
C LEU A 154 11.70 2.69 -14.88
N LYS A 155 12.34 3.85 -14.70
CA LYS A 155 13.41 4.31 -15.59
C LYS A 155 14.65 3.43 -15.43
N PRO A 156 15.60 3.43 -16.40
CA PRO A 156 16.90 2.80 -16.18
C PRO A 156 17.60 3.33 -14.93
N GLY A 157 17.97 2.43 -14.03
CA GLY A 157 18.56 2.78 -12.73
C GLY A 157 17.56 3.18 -11.64
N GLY A 158 16.26 3.17 -11.94
CA GLY A 158 15.22 3.43 -10.95
C GLY A 158 15.09 2.30 -9.93
N VAL A 159 14.52 2.61 -8.76
CA VAL A 159 14.42 1.70 -7.62
C VAL A 159 12.98 1.43 -7.22
N LEU A 160 12.72 0.22 -6.71
CA LEU A 160 11.52 -0.16 -5.99
C LEU A 160 11.82 -0.14 -4.49
N LEU A 161 11.04 0.62 -3.74
CA LEU A 161 11.01 0.60 -2.28
C LEU A 161 9.67 0.00 -1.85
N VAL A 162 9.74 -1.15 -1.22
CA VAL A 162 8.55 -1.92 -0.82
C VAL A 162 8.78 -2.53 0.55
N ASP A 163 7.75 -2.53 1.37
CA ASP A 163 7.76 -3.22 2.65
C ASP A 163 6.89 -4.49 2.64
N SER A 164 7.12 -5.33 3.62
CA SER A 164 6.28 -6.49 3.92
C SER A 164 6.30 -6.76 5.42
N SER A 165 5.24 -7.37 5.92
CA SER A 165 5.19 -7.85 7.30
C SER A 165 5.81 -9.23 7.42
N ASP A 166 6.59 -9.44 8.47
CA ASP A 166 7.00 -10.79 8.88
C ASP A 166 5.82 -11.41 9.66
N LEU A 167 5.15 -12.35 9.03
CA LEU A 167 3.96 -12.98 9.61
C LEU A 167 4.27 -14.08 10.62
N ARG A 168 5.52 -14.33 10.97
CA ARG A 168 5.88 -15.40 11.92
C ARG A 168 5.20 -15.22 13.27
N TYR A 169 5.00 -13.97 13.72
CA TYR A 169 4.33 -13.67 14.98
C TYR A 169 2.89 -14.23 15.07
N LEU A 170 2.23 -14.47 13.94
CA LEU A 170 0.89 -15.06 13.90
C LEU A 170 0.89 -16.56 14.21
N TYR A 171 2.06 -17.20 14.17
CA TYR A 171 2.28 -18.63 14.36
C TYR A 171 3.18 -18.91 15.56
N GLU A 172 3.53 -17.90 16.34
CA GLU A 172 4.39 -18.01 17.51
C GLU A 172 3.55 -18.27 18.74
N GLU A 173 3.83 -19.38 19.42
CA GLU A 173 3.22 -19.76 20.68
C GLU A 173 3.78 -18.93 21.84
N GLU A 174 3.11 -18.94 23.00
CA GLU A 174 3.56 -18.19 24.20
C GLU A 174 4.98 -18.58 24.67
N ASP A 175 5.45 -19.78 24.34
CA ASP A 175 6.79 -20.26 24.66
C ASP A 175 7.86 -19.90 23.62
N GLY A 176 7.49 -19.16 22.57
CA GLY A 176 8.36 -18.76 21.46
C GLY A 176 8.58 -19.84 20.40
N SER A 177 7.90 -21.00 20.51
CA SER A 177 7.87 -21.99 19.44
C SER A 177 6.94 -21.56 18.32
N LEU A 178 7.17 -22.08 17.08
CA LEU A 178 6.27 -21.84 15.96
C LEU A 178 5.31 -23.00 15.80
N ASP A 179 4.01 -22.71 15.62
CA ASP A 179 3.02 -23.73 15.24
C ASP A 179 3.27 -24.20 13.80
N THR A 180 4.06 -25.29 13.69
CA THR A 180 4.46 -25.88 12.43
C THR A 180 3.33 -26.63 11.72
N LEU A 181 2.24 -26.96 12.41
CA LEU A 181 1.06 -27.60 11.81
C LEU A 181 0.36 -26.65 10.82
N PHE A 182 0.33 -25.36 11.15
CA PHE A 182 -0.24 -24.33 10.27
C PHE A 182 0.65 -24.02 9.05
N LEU A 183 1.98 -24.09 9.23
CA LEU A 183 2.95 -23.79 8.17
C LEU A 183 3.08 -24.92 7.14
N GLY A 184 2.37 -26.03 7.29
CA GLY A 184 2.48 -27.16 6.38
C GLY A 184 3.91 -27.73 6.34
N ALA A 185 4.49 -27.98 7.50
CA ALA A 185 5.90 -28.31 7.71
C ALA A 185 6.43 -29.52 6.90
N GLU A 186 5.57 -30.29 6.24
CA GLU A 186 5.99 -31.32 5.30
C GLU A 186 6.66 -30.80 4.01
N LYS A 187 6.68 -29.47 3.79
CA LYS A 187 7.24 -28.83 2.58
C LYS A 187 8.47 -27.96 2.81
N LEU A 188 8.97 -27.87 4.04
CA LEU A 188 10.10 -27.01 4.40
C LEU A 188 11.39 -27.79 4.71
N VAL A 189 11.52 -29.04 4.25
CA VAL A 189 12.76 -29.83 4.30
C VAL A 189 13.38 -29.90 2.93
#